data_3c52009413983cab12ad7b2da81b32bd
#
_entry.id   3c52009413983cab12ad7b2da81b32bd
#
_cell.length_a   1.000
_cell.length_b   1.000
_cell.length_c   1.000
_cell.angle_alpha   90.00
_cell.angle_beta   90.00
_cell.angle_gamma   90.00
#
_symmetry.space_group_name_H-M   'P 1'
#
loop_
_entity.id
_entity.type
_entity.pdbx_description
1 polymer ?
#
loop_
_entity_poly.entity_id
_entity_poly.type
_entity_poly.pdbx_seq_one_letter_code
_entity_poly.pdbx_strand_id
1 'polypeptide(L)'
;MDYVLMSPETTDLFTSSEVPRQTCGRVYNWPGFKPAWDGATLHNLIMRMVTRETGWEGVGRMRCSEGLVQKRHYGNMGRLRHATDVRFPVLDSDTAFAVEFDYDGELDTRAYVQFAYLYTTSYGQRRIRVSTVAAGVSTVTGTLFRSADCEALVGFACRQACRDLQTQPVSVIRDRLTMTCVDILAAYRKHCTASPSSGTVTSADRLLSVTSSPLPPAFSSAGFAYSPCCRCATFPLWCQQAN
;
A
#
# COMPACT_ATOMS: atom_id res chain seq x y z
N MET A 1 -1.75 -19.10 -5.64
CA MET A 1 -1.88 -19.60 -7.04
C MET A 1 -1.90 -18.40 -7.95
N ASP A 2 -1.00 -18.34 -8.94
CA ASP A 2 -0.95 -17.25 -9.93
C ASP A 2 -1.63 -17.72 -11.22
N TYR A 3 -2.41 -16.83 -11.84
CA TYR A 3 -3.08 -17.09 -13.10
C TYR A 3 -2.47 -16.26 -14.22
N VAL A 4 -2.19 -16.90 -15.33
CA VAL A 4 -1.76 -16.25 -16.57
C VAL A 4 -2.85 -16.49 -17.62
N LEU A 5 -3.57 -15.43 -17.97
CA LEU A 5 -4.69 -15.46 -18.91
C LEU A 5 -4.26 -14.88 -20.25
N MET A 6 -4.38 -15.66 -21.31
CA MET A 6 -3.99 -15.30 -22.68
C MET A 6 -5.16 -15.56 -23.64
N SER A 7 -6.32 -14.98 -23.34
CA SER A 7 -7.50 -15.15 -24.19
C SER A 7 -7.50 -14.13 -25.32
N PRO A 8 -7.87 -14.52 -26.54
CA PRO A 8 -8.10 -13.58 -27.64
C PRO A 8 -9.38 -12.73 -27.44
N GLU A 9 -10.28 -13.19 -26.61
CA GLU A 9 -11.56 -12.56 -26.30
C GLU A 9 -11.56 -11.95 -24.88
N THR A 10 -12.64 -11.23 -24.55
CA THR A 10 -12.86 -10.70 -23.23
C THR A 10 -13.03 -11.82 -22.21
N THR A 11 -12.26 -11.77 -21.14
CA THR A 11 -12.31 -12.75 -20.05
C THR A 11 -12.95 -12.14 -18.82
N ASP A 12 -13.79 -12.89 -18.10
CA ASP A 12 -14.29 -12.52 -16.79
C ASP A 12 -13.15 -12.57 -15.75
N LEU A 13 -12.48 -11.42 -15.59
CA LEU A 13 -11.41 -11.27 -14.63
C LEU A 13 -11.90 -11.31 -13.18
N PHE A 14 -13.15 -10.90 -12.93
CA PHE A 14 -13.69 -10.86 -11.58
C PHE A 14 -13.78 -12.27 -10.99
N THR A 15 -14.43 -13.18 -11.70
CA THR A 15 -14.56 -14.58 -11.26
C THR A 15 -13.20 -15.29 -11.26
N SER A 16 -12.39 -15.09 -12.30
CA SER A 16 -11.07 -15.72 -12.41
C SER A 16 -10.09 -15.27 -11.33
N SER A 17 -10.21 -14.05 -10.82
CA SER A 17 -9.33 -13.50 -9.79
C SER A 17 -9.64 -14.00 -8.38
N GLU A 18 -10.76 -14.65 -8.14
CA GLU A 18 -11.18 -15.06 -6.79
C GLU A 18 -10.23 -16.08 -6.15
N VAL A 19 -9.77 -17.08 -6.91
CA VAL A 19 -8.81 -18.08 -6.40
C VAL A 19 -7.44 -17.47 -6.13
N PRO A 20 -6.83 -16.71 -7.05
CA PRO A 20 -5.62 -15.93 -6.75
C PRO A 20 -5.79 -15.02 -5.54
N ARG A 21 -6.89 -14.32 -5.42
CA ARG A 21 -7.17 -13.43 -4.28
C ARG A 21 -7.14 -14.17 -2.95
N GLN A 22 -7.76 -15.33 -2.84
CA GLN A 22 -7.80 -16.12 -1.60
C GLN A 22 -6.47 -16.79 -1.28
N THR A 23 -5.66 -17.09 -2.29
CA THR A 23 -4.36 -17.73 -2.13
C THR A 23 -3.19 -16.77 -2.09
N CYS A 24 -3.44 -15.46 -2.05
CA CYS A 24 -2.42 -14.39 -2.17
C CYS A 24 -1.60 -14.46 -3.46
N GLY A 25 -2.18 -15.05 -4.51
CA GLY A 25 -1.62 -15.07 -5.86
C GLY A 25 -1.97 -13.82 -6.67
N ARG A 26 -1.59 -13.85 -7.94
CA ARG A 26 -1.78 -12.73 -8.89
C ARG A 26 -2.47 -13.20 -10.16
N VAL A 27 -3.11 -12.25 -10.85
CA VAL A 27 -3.68 -12.47 -12.18
C VAL A 27 -2.92 -11.61 -13.17
N TYR A 28 -2.39 -12.25 -14.20
CA TYR A 28 -1.75 -11.59 -15.34
C TYR A 28 -2.64 -11.82 -16.56
N ASN A 29 -3.12 -10.74 -17.15
CA ASN A 29 -4.04 -10.82 -18.29
C ASN A 29 -3.40 -10.16 -19.51
N TRP A 30 -3.26 -10.95 -20.60
CA TRP A 30 -2.81 -10.49 -21.91
C TRP A 30 -3.88 -10.75 -22.96
N PRO A 31 -4.86 -9.85 -23.12
CA PRO A 31 -5.83 -9.98 -24.19
C PRO A 31 -5.15 -9.88 -25.55
N GLY A 32 -5.43 -10.84 -26.41
CA GLY A 32 -4.83 -10.87 -27.74
C GLY A 32 -3.32 -11.16 -27.76
N PHE A 33 -2.83 -12.02 -26.87
CA PHE A 33 -1.43 -12.42 -26.76
C PHE A 33 -0.81 -12.80 -28.12
N LYS A 34 0.32 -12.19 -28.43
CA LYS A 34 1.10 -12.46 -29.65
C LYS A 34 2.49 -12.97 -29.30
N PRO A 35 2.83 -14.25 -29.56
CA PRO A 35 4.12 -14.85 -29.18
C PRO A 35 5.34 -14.05 -29.65
N ALA A 36 5.27 -13.46 -30.83
CA ALA A 36 6.38 -12.69 -31.40
C ALA A 36 6.69 -11.39 -30.62
N TRP A 37 5.69 -10.78 -29.97
CA TRP A 37 5.83 -9.50 -29.26
C TRP A 37 5.87 -9.69 -27.74
N ASP A 38 5.00 -10.58 -27.22
CA ASP A 38 4.77 -10.75 -25.80
C ASP A 38 5.57 -11.92 -25.20
N GLY A 39 6.15 -12.77 -26.05
CA GLY A 39 6.83 -14.00 -25.64
C GLY A 39 8.00 -13.75 -24.69
N ALA A 40 8.83 -12.73 -24.95
CA ALA A 40 9.95 -12.36 -24.08
C ALA A 40 9.45 -11.87 -22.71
N THR A 41 8.38 -11.08 -22.69
CA THR A 41 7.76 -10.56 -21.44
C THR A 41 7.19 -11.71 -20.63
N LEU A 42 6.48 -12.64 -21.25
CA LEU A 42 5.95 -13.84 -20.59
C LEU A 42 7.08 -14.71 -20.03
N HIS A 43 8.14 -14.95 -20.81
CA HIS A 43 9.30 -15.70 -20.34
C HIS A 43 9.91 -15.07 -19.08
N ASN A 44 10.18 -13.77 -19.12
CA ASN A 44 10.74 -13.04 -17.98
C ASN A 44 9.81 -13.07 -16.76
N LEU A 45 8.50 -12.99 -16.97
CA LEU A 45 7.52 -13.11 -15.88
C LEU A 45 7.59 -14.50 -15.23
N ILE A 46 7.53 -15.57 -16.03
CA ILE A 46 7.60 -16.94 -15.53
C ILE A 46 8.92 -17.19 -14.80
N MET A 47 10.04 -16.76 -15.37
CA MET A 47 11.35 -16.87 -14.74
C MET A 47 11.36 -16.16 -13.37
N ARG A 48 10.81 -14.95 -13.29
CA ARG A 48 10.69 -14.22 -12.02
C ARG A 48 9.78 -14.95 -11.01
N MET A 49 8.67 -15.53 -11.45
CA MET A 49 7.74 -16.27 -10.60
C MET A 49 8.37 -17.51 -9.96
N VAL A 50 9.23 -18.23 -10.70
CA VAL A 50 9.90 -19.45 -10.22
C VAL A 50 11.18 -19.19 -9.44
N THR A 51 11.90 -18.10 -9.72
CA THR A 51 13.22 -17.83 -9.13
C THR A 51 13.16 -16.93 -7.90
N ARG A 52 12.08 -16.16 -7.70
CA ARG A 52 11.96 -15.30 -6.54
C ARG A 52 11.83 -16.10 -5.25
N GLU A 53 12.42 -15.57 -4.18
CA GLU A 53 12.29 -16.16 -2.85
C GLU A 53 10.83 -16.15 -2.42
N THR A 54 10.32 -17.32 -2.07
CA THR A 54 8.91 -17.53 -1.71
C THR A 54 8.82 -18.17 -0.33
N GLY A 55 7.92 -17.65 0.48
CA GLY A 55 7.55 -18.20 1.77
C GLY A 55 6.12 -18.73 1.75
N TRP A 56 5.84 -19.73 2.55
CA TRP A 56 4.57 -20.44 2.63
C TRP A 56 3.98 -20.37 4.02
N GLU A 57 2.65 -20.50 4.14
CA GLU A 57 1.94 -20.53 5.43
C GLU A 57 2.30 -19.36 6.34
N GLY A 58 2.38 -18.17 5.76
CA GLY A 58 2.72 -16.96 6.50
C GLY A 58 1.60 -16.54 7.45
N VAL A 59 1.98 -16.23 8.69
CA VAL A 59 1.11 -15.57 9.67
C VAL A 59 1.83 -14.34 10.18
N GLY A 60 1.23 -13.19 10.00
CA GLY A 60 1.78 -11.92 10.42
C GLY A 60 0.95 -11.28 11.52
N ARG A 61 1.62 -10.61 12.44
CA ARG A 61 1.00 -9.76 13.45
C ARG A 61 1.64 -8.38 13.44
N MET A 62 0.81 -7.38 13.39
CA MET A 62 1.26 -6.00 13.53
C MET A 62 0.96 -5.49 14.95
N ARG A 63 1.90 -4.75 15.50
CA ARG A 63 1.77 -4.04 16.77
C ARG A 63 2.16 -2.59 16.55
N CYS A 64 1.52 -1.69 17.25
CA CYS A 64 1.84 -0.27 17.26
C CYS A 64 2.00 0.23 18.70
N SER A 65 2.68 1.36 18.84
CA SER A 65 2.81 2.05 20.12
C SER A 65 1.44 2.54 20.59
N GLU A 66 1.36 2.84 21.87
CA GLU A 66 0.18 3.44 22.51
C GLU A 66 -0.25 4.72 21.76
N GLY A 67 -1.54 4.94 21.66
CA GLY A 67 -2.14 6.04 20.88
C GLY A 67 -2.40 5.72 19.41
N LEU A 68 -1.99 4.54 18.89
CA LEU A 68 -2.30 4.07 17.53
C LEU A 68 -3.07 2.77 17.56
N VAL A 69 -4.15 2.69 16.78
CA VAL A 69 -4.94 1.46 16.58
C VAL A 69 -5.05 1.13 15.11
N GLN A 70 -4.90 -0.15 14.80
CA GLN A 70 -5.07 -0.63 13.42
C GLN A 70 -6.55 -0.61 13.04
N LYS A 71 -6.88 0.07 11.95
CA LYS A 71 -8.24 0.20 11.44
C LYS A 71 -8.53 -0.81 10.33
N ARG A 72 -7.71 -0.78 9.30
CA ARG A 72 -7.93 -1.60 8.09
C ARG A 72 -6.63 -2.04 7.45
N HIS A 73 -6.69 -3.19 6.78
CA HIS A 73 -5.60 -3.71 5.97
C HIS A 73 -6.02 -3.72 4.50
N TYR A 74 -5.10 -3.36 3.61
CA TYR A 74 -5.29 -3.32 2.15
C TYR A 74 -4.20 -4.14 1.47
N GLY A 75 -4.59 -5.07 0.64
CA GLY A 75 -3.69 -5.95 -0.08
C GLY A 75 -4.25 -7.36 -0.17
N ASN A 76 -3.48 -8.22 -0.83
CA ASN A 76 -3.86 -9.60 -1.05
C ASN A 76 -3.46 -10.46 0.16
N MET A 77 -4.33 -10.52 1.16
CA MET A 77 -4.11 -11.26 2.41
C MET A 77 -5.43 -11.76 3.00
N GLY A 78 -5.36 -12.88 3.70
CA GLY A 78 -6.46 -13.40 4.51
C GLY A 78 -6.49 -12.74 5.90
N ARG A 79 -7.69 -12.60 6.45
CA ARG A 79 -7.85 -12.18 7.85
C ARG A 79 -7.95 -13.38 8.75
N LEU A 80 -7.40 -13.29 9.95
CA LEU A 80 -7.56 -14.25 11.03
C LEU A 80 -8.61 -13.74 12.04
N ARG A 81 -8.83 -14.53 13.09
CA ARG A 81 -9.81 -14.19 14.12
C ARG A 81 -9.51 -12.89 14.85
N HIS A 82 -8.22 -12.59 15.05
CA HIS A 82 -7.79 -11.31 15.65
C HIS A 82 -7.62 -10.27 14.55
N ALA A 83 -8.12 -9.06 14.77
CA ALA A 83 -8.05 -7.96 13.80
C ALA A 83 -6.61 -7.55 13.44
N THR A 84 -5.66 -7.83 14.33
CA THR A 84 -4.22 -7.54 14.17
C THR A 84 -3.47 -8.61 13.39
N ASP A 85 -4.08 -9.78 13.17
CA ASP A 85 -3.43 -10.94 12.57
C ASP A 85 -3.83 -11.06 11.10
N VAL A 86 -2.84 -11.23 10.26
CA VAL A 86 -3.00 -11.42 8.82
C VAL A 86 -2.39 -12.74 8.38
N ARG A 87 -3.05 -13.41 7.43
CA ARG A 87 -2.58 -14.66 6.86
C ARG A 87 -2.11 -14.44 5.43
N PHE A 88 -0.94 -14.98 5.14
CA PHE A 88 -0.36 -15.02 3.80
C PHE A 88 -0.14 -16.48 3.40
N PRO A 89 -1.08 -17.12 2.69
CA PRO A 89 -0.87 -18.47 2.17
C PRO A 89 0.44 -18.60 1.40
N VAL A 90 0.77 -17.56 0.62
CA VAL A 90 2.04 -17.40 -0.08
C VAL A 90 2.54 -15.98 0.14
N LEU A 91 3.83 -15.85 0.42
CA LEU A 91 4.53 -14.59 0.62
C LEU A 91 5.79 -14.61 -0.25
N ASP A 92 6.01 -13.58 -1.04
CA ASP A 92 7.20 -13.44 -1.88
C ASP A 92 7.84 -12.05 -1.73
N SER A 93 9.00 -11.85 -2.38
CA SER A 93 9.72 -10.58 -2.33
C SER A 93 8.93 -9.39 -2.91
N ASP A 94 7.92 -9.66 -3.74
CA ASP A 94 7.09 -8.65 -4.38
C ASP A 94 5.75 -8.43 -3.64
N THR A 95 5.52 -9.15 -2.55
CA THR A 95 4.30 -8.98 -1.75
C THR A 95 4.31 -7.64 -1.05
N ALA A 96 3.29 -6.84 -1.26
CA ALA A 96 3.10 -5.55 -0.61
C ALA A 96 1.68 -5.42 -0.07
N PHE A 97 1.56 -4.84 1.11
CA PHE A 97 0.28 -4.52 1.72
C PHE A 97 0.35 -3.15 2.41
N ALA A 98 -0.81 -2.57 2.67
CA ALA A 98 -0.91 -1.32 3.41
C ALA A 98 -1.84 -1.47 4.61
N VAL A 99 -1.59 -0.70 5.64
CA VAL A 99 -2.39 -0.68 6.87
C VAL A 99 -2.80 0.75 7.17
N GLU A 100 -4.06 0.92 7.47
CA GLU A 100 -4.65 2.17 7.94
C GLU A 100 -4.67 2.15 9.47
N PHE A 101 -4.25 3.25 10.09
CA PHE A 101 -4.28 3.45 11.53
C PHE A 101 -5.25 4.57 11.89
N ASP A 102 -5.89 4.43 13.03
CA ASP A 102 -6.61 5.51 13.72
C ASP A 102 -5.87 5.89 15.00
N TYR A 103 -6.21 7.04 15.54
CA TYR A 103 -5.70 7.53 16.81
C TYR A 103 -6.63 7.11 17.94
N ASP A 104 -6.02 6.58 19.01
CA ASP A 104 -6.71 6.19 20.26
C ASP A 104 -5.95 6.78 21.46
N GLY A 105 -5.75 8.09 21.43
CA GLY A 105 -5.05 8.85 22.45
C GLY A 105 -3.93 9.74 21.91
N GLU A 106 -3.15 10.30 22.82
CA GLU A 106 -1.98 11.11 22.50
C GLU A 106 -0.80 10.23 22.11
N LEU A 107 -0.06 10.68 21.11
CA LEU A 107 1.19 10.04 20.69
C LEU A 107 2.37 10.74 21.37
N ASP A 108 3.33 9.96 21.81
CA ASP A 108 4.62 10.45 22.25
C ASP A 108 5.42 11.05 21.07
N THR A 109 6.63 11.53 21.32
CA THR A 109 7.54 12.11 20.31
C THR A 109 7.87 11.17 19.17
N ARG A 110 7.72 9.87 19.37
CA ARG A 110 7.90 8.83 18.35
C ARG A 110 6.80 7.79 18.43
N ALA A 111 6.28 7.45 17.26
CA ALA A 111 5.38 6.32 17.08
C ALA A 111 6.15 5.11 16.51
N TYR A 112 5.92 3.94 17.06
CA TYR A 112 6.55 2.70 16.62
C TYR A 112 5.50 1.76 16.02
N VAL A 113 5.86 1.14 14.91
CA VAL A 113 5.07 0.09 14.31
C VAL A 113 5.99 -1.11 14.09
N GLN A 114 5.58 -2.26 14.59
CA GLN A 114 6.31 -3.51 14.47
C GLN A 114 5.46 -4.53 13.73
N PHE A 115 6.03 -5.13 12.69
CA PHE A 115 5.43 -6.25 11.99
C PHE A 115 6.29 -7.49 12.18
N ALA A 116 5.71 -8.50 12.84
CA ALA A 116 6.32 -9.81 13.01
C ALA A 116 5.58 -10.82 12.16
N TYR A 117 6.28 -11.61 11.35
CA TYR A 117 5.67 -12.69 10.59
C TYR A 117 6.48 -13.99 10.64
N LEU A 118 5.73 -15.05 10.77
CA LEU A 118 6.21 -16.43 10.78
C LEU A 118 5.87 -17.03 9.41
N TYR A 119 6.82 -17.68 8.77
CA TYR A 119 6.63 -18.33 7.47
C TYR A 119 7.54 -19.53 7.30
N THR A 120 7.22 -20.40 6.36
CA THR A 120 8.04 -21.53 5.95
C THR A 120 8.76 -21.20 4.65
N THR A 121 10.07 -21.34 4.61
CA THR A 121 10.87 -21.14 3.39
C THR A 121 10.67 -22.28 2.39
N SER A 122 11.12 -22.11 1.15
CA SER A 122 11.12 -23.15 0.13
C SER A 122 11.91 -24.40 0.51
N TYR A 123 12.82 -24.28 1.48
CA TYR A 123 13.61 -25.41 2.03
C TYR A 123 12.98 -26.07 3.26
N GLY A 124 11.72 -25.76 3.56
CA GLY A 124 11.00 -26.31 4.71
C GLY A 124 11.38 -25.73 6.08
N GLN A 125 12.24 -24.72 6.13
CA GLN A 125 12.62 -24.08 7.38
C GLN A 125 11.55 -23.10 7.84
N ARG A 126 11.14 -23.20 9.09
CA ARG A 126 10.24 -22.24 9.73
C ARG A 126 11.04 -21.04 10.23
N ARG A 127 10.68 -19.83 9.78
CA ARG A 127 11.40 -18.60 10.14
C ARG A 127 10.44 -17.55 10.66
N ILE A 128 10.94 -16.76 11.63
CA ILE A 128 10.27 -15.54 12.09
C ILE A 128 11.10 -14.35 11.64
N ARG A 129 10.44 -13.37 11.04
CA ARG A 129 11.05 -12.08 10.74
C ARG A 129 10.28 -10.98 11.46
N VAL A 130 11.03 -10.08 12.09
CA VAL A 130 10.49 -8.92 12.79
C VAL A 130 11.06 -7.66 12.17
N SER A 131 10.20 -6.74 11.81
CA SER A 131 10.58 -5.43 11.30
C SER A 131 9.93 -4.37 12.18
N THR A 132 10.73 -3.46 12.71
CA THR A 132 10.25 -2.35 13.54
C THR A 132 10.60 -1.05 12.85
N VAL A 133 9.65 -0.15 12.79
CA VAL A 133 9.80 1.18 12.23
C VAL A 133 9.42 2.21 13.28
N ALA A 134 10.25 3.24 13.38
CA ALA A 134 9.99 4.41 14.20
C ALA A 134 9.72 5.61 13.29
N ALA A 135 8.63 6.32 13.56
CA ALA A 135 8.29 7.56 12.91
C ALA A 135 8.24 8.70 13.92
N GLY A 136 8.74 9.86 13.54
CA GLY A 136 8.63 11.07 14.35
C GLY A 136 7.20 11.60 14.32
N VAL A 137 6.70 11.99 15.48
CA VAL A 137 5.41 12.67 15.63
C VAL A 137 5.62 14.16 15.57
N SER A 138 4.81 14.88 14.81
CA SER A 138 4.91 16.32 14.65
C SER A 138 3.53 16.95 14.61
N THR A 139 3.37 18.05 15.36
CA THR A 139 2.18 18.90 15.30
C THR A 139 2.26 19.93 14.16
N VAL A 140 3.44 20.07 13.54
CA VAL A 140 3.68 21.05 12.48
C VAL A 140 3.39 20.42 11.12
N THR A 141 2.28 20.79 10.50
CA THR A 141 1.83 20.26 9.21
C THR A 141 2.87 20.42 8.09
N GLY A 142 3.60 21.52 8.04
CA GLY A 142 4.69 21.73 7.04
C GLY A 142 5.81 20.70 7.14
N THR A 143 6.11 20.16 8.32
CA THR A 143 7.08 19.09 8.50
C THR A 143 6.57 17.77 7.95
N LEU A 144 5.27 17.50 8.12
CA LEU A 144 4.61 16.31 7.57
C LEU A 144 4.67 16.30 6.04
N PHE A 145 4.36 17.42 5.40
CA PHE A 145 4.46 17.54 3.94
C PHE A 145 5.86 17.31 3.41
N ARG A 146 6.89 17.76 4.11
CA ARG A 146 8.30 17.55 3.71
C ARG A 146 8.75 16.09 3.83
N SER A 147 8.19 15.33 4.77
CA SER A 147 8.52 13.93 5.00
C SER A 147 7.62 12.95 4.24
N ALA A 148 6.60 13.44 3.55
CA ALA A 148 5.63 12.61 2.84
C ALA A 148 6.27 11.88 1.64
N ASP A 149 6.02 10.57 1.55
CA ASP A 149 6.35 9.75 0.39
C ASP A 149 5.15 9.66 -0.56
N CYS A 150 5.27 10.32 -1.70
CA CYS A 150 4.21 10.41 -2.69
C CYS A 150 3.85 9.06 -3.31
N GLU A 151 4.83 8.19 -3.54
CA GLU A 151 4.59 6.87 -4.15
C GLU A 151 3.82 5.97 -3.18
N ALA A 152 4.19 6.01 -1.90
CA ALA A 152 3.47 5.29 -0.85
C ALA A 152 2.03 5.79 -0.70
N LEU A 153 1.80 7.11 -0.76
CA LEU A 153 0.47 7.72 -0.66
C LEU A 153 -0.42 7.33 -1.84
N VAL A 154 0.09 7.42 -3.07
CA VAL A 154 -0.64 7.01 -4.28
C VAL A 154 -0.93 5.52 -4.23
N GLY A 155 0.05 4.69 -3.88
CA GLY A 155 -0.12 3.25 -3.73
C GLY A 155 -1.18 2.87 -2.68
N PHE A 156 -1.26 3.62 -1.57
CA PHE A 156 -2.28 3.46 -0.56
C PHE A 156 -3.67 3.84 -1.09
N ALA A 157 -3.80 5.02 -1.71
CA ALA A 157 -5.05 5.50 -2.29
C ALA A 157 -5.60 4.54 -3.37
N CYS A 158 -4.73 4.01 -4.22
CA CYS A 158 -5.11 3.00 -5.21
C CYS A 158 -5.65 1.71 -4.55
N ARG A 159 -4.98 1.19 -3.51
CA ARG A 159 -5.46 -0.02 -2.81
C ARG A 159 -6.79 0.21 -2.11
N GLN A 160 -6.98 1.40 -1.53
CA GLN A 160 -8.25 1.79 -0.93
C GLN A 160 -9.35 1.86 -1.99
N ALA A 161 -9.10 2.53 -3.11
CA ALA A 161 -10.04 2.63 -4.22
C ALA A 161 -10.43 1.24 -4.78
N CYS A 162 -9.45 0.37 -5.03
CA CYS A 162 -9.69 -0.99 -5.50
C CYS A 162 -10.58 -1.81 -4.55
N ARG A 163 -10.42 -1.62 -3.26
CA ARG A 163 -11.27 -2.27 -2.27
C ARG A 163 -12.69 -1.74 -2.29
N ASP A 164 -12.84 -0.41 -2.39
CA ASP A 164 -14.14 0.23 -2.34
C ASP A 164 -14.95 -0.01 -3.62
N LEU A 165 -14.30 -0.36 -4.74
CA LEU A 165 -14.97 -0.81 -5.98
C LEU A 165 -15.88 -2.03 -5.77
N GLN A 166 -15.67 -2.82 -4.72
CA GLN A 166 -16.52 -3.95 -4.40
C GLN A 166 -17.89 -3.53 -3.83
N THR A 167 -18.01 -2.33 -3.30
CA THR A 167 -19.18 -1.85 -2.56
C THR A 167 -19.74 -0.53 -3.06
N GLN A 168 -18.97 0.24 -3.84
CA GLN A 168 -19.32 1.59 -4.27
C GLN A 168 -19.15 1.75 -5.79
N PRO A 169 -19.99 2.55 -6.44
CA PRO A 169 -19.85 2.87 -7.87
C PRO A 169 -18.59 3.70 -8.14
N VAL A 170 -18.00 3.51 -9.31
CA VAL A 170 -16.75 4.16 -9.73
C VAL A 170 -16.83 5.70 -9.66
N SER A 171 -17.98 6.29 -9.96
CA SER A 171 -18.21 7.75 -9.89
C SER A 171 -17.98 8.29 -8.48
N VAL A 172 -18.52 7.62 -7.46
CA VAL A 172 -18.38 8.02 -6.05
C VAL A 172 -16.93 7.92 -5.60
N ILE A 173 -16.24 6.83 -5.99
CA ILE A 173 -14.82 6.64 -5.67
C ILE A 173 -13.98 7.73 -6.33
N ARG A 174 -14.21 8.01 -7.61
CA ARG A 174 -13.53 9.07 -8.34
C ARG A 174 -13.74 10.43 -7.66
N ASP A 175 -14.98 10.79 -7.35
CA ASP A 175 -15.30 12.08 -6.74
C ASP A 175 -14.66 12.20 -5.35
N ARG A 176 -14.69 11.15 -4.55
CA ARG A 176 -13.96 11.10 -3.27
C ARG A 176 -12.47 11.26 -3.49
N LEU A 177 -11.86 10.43 -4.34
CA LEU A 177 -10.50 10.60 -4.75
C LEU A 177 -10.26 12.04 -5.25
N THR A 178 -10.97 12.76 -6.05
CA THR A 178 -10.89 14.17 -6.47
C THR A 178 -10.97 15.10 -5.25
N MET A 179 -11.87 14.97 -4.31
CA MET A 179 -11.91 15.79 -3.11
C MET A 179 -10.65 15.62 -2.22
N THR A 180 -9.99 14.42 -2.00
CA THR A 180 -8.76 14.20 -1.22
C THR A 180 -7.59 15.00 -1.78
N CYS A 181 -7.36 15.03 -3.08
CA CYS A 181 -6.26 15.82 -3.62
C CYS A 181 -6.50 17.32 -3.49
N VAL A 182 -7.73 17.78 -3.69
CA VAL A 182 -8.06 19.19 -3.49
C VAL A 182 -7.71 19.63 -2.06
N ASP A 183 -8.04 18.83 -1.04
CA ASP A 183 -7.77 19.20 0.35
C ASP A 183 -6.28 19.08 0.70
N ILE A 184 -5.59 18.07 0.17
CA ILE A 184 -4.13 17.97 0.32
C ILE A 184 -3.47 19.23 -0.27
N LEU A 185 -3.89 19.64 -1.47
CA LEU A 185 -3.36 20.85 -2.11
C LEU A 185 -3.73 22.13 -1.35
N ALA A 186 -4.96 22.23 -0.85
CA ALA A 186 -5.38 23.35 -0.03
C ALA A 186 -4.59 23.43 1.28
N ALA A 187 -4.39 22.29 1.95
CA ALA A 187 -3.57 22.20 3.15
C ALA A 187 -2.10 22.54 2.88
N TYR A 188 -1.55 22.05 1.77
CA TYR A 188 -0.19 22.40 1.34
C TYR A 188 -0.04 23.92 1.14
N ARG A 189 -0.94 24.53 0.39
CA ARG A 189 -0.94 25.99 0.18
C ARG A 189 -1.02 26.75 1.51
N LYS A 190 -1.88 26.32 2.40
CA LYS A 190 -2.07 26.97 3.71
C LYS A 190 -0.83 26.88 4.60
N HIS A 191 -0.13 25.75 4.62
CA HIS A 191 0.90 25.47 5.62
C HIS A 191 2.34 25.51 5.09
N CYS A 192 2.56 25.45 3.76
CA CYS A 192 3.88 25.33 3.17
C CYS A 192 4.26 26.50 2.26
N THR A 193 3.32 27.26 1.68
CA THR A 193 3.62 28.35 0.73
C THR A 193 3.75 29.73 1.38
N ALA A 194 3.67 29.85 2.69
CA ALA A 194 3.78 31.12 3.40
C ALA A 194 5.22 31.71 3.47
N SER A 195 6.22 31.09 2.82
CA SER A 195 7.58 31.61 2.73
C SER A 195 8.02 31.64 1.27
N PRO A 196 8.20 32.83 0.64
CA PRO A 196 8.79 32.93 -0.69
C PRO A 196 10.33 32.86 -0.57
N SER A 197 10.90 31.69 -0.51
CA SER A 197 12.34 31.53 -0.65
C SER A 197 12.73 30.15 -1.15
N SER A 198 13.43 30.18 -2.28
CA SER A 198 14.24 29.16 -2.95
C SER A 198 13.51 27.99 -3.63
N GLY A 199 13.73 27.95 -4.96
CA GLY A 199 13.23 26.95 -5.92
C GLY A 199 13.83 25.55 -5.76
N THR A 200 13.60 24.91 -4.64
CA THR A 200 13.87 23.48 -4.48
C THR A 200 12.57 22.73 -4.74
N VAL A 201 12.53 21.91 -5.80
CA VAL A 201 11.42 21.02 -6.12
C VAL A 201 11.20 20.11 -4.91
N THR A 202 10.13 20.36 -4.17
CA THR A 202 9.79 19.58 -2.99
C THR A 202 8.97 18.34 -3.37
N SER A 203 8.88 17.36 -2.47
CA SER A 203 8.03 16.17 -2.66
C SER A 203 6.58 16.54 -2.99
N ALA A 204 6.13 17.71 -2.52
CA ALA A 204 4.80 18.24 -2.82
C ALA A 204 4.64 18.75 -4.26
N ASP A 205 5.70 19.27 -4.89
CA ASP A 205 5.68 19.65 -6.31
C ASP A 205 5.61 18.41 -7.20
N ARG A 206 6.17 17.28 -6.76
CA ARG A 206 5.97 15.97 -7.40
C ARG A 206 4.53 15.47 -7.27
N LEU A 207 3.89 15.65 -6.10
CA LEU A 207 2.44 15.41 -5.96
C LEU A 207 1.63 16.25 -6.95
N LEU A 208 1.97 17.51 -7.13
CA LEU A 208 1.32 18.41 -8.09
C LEU A 208 1.49 17.96 -9.54
N SER A 209 2.64 17.41 -9.92
CA SER A 209 2.89 16.93 -11.28
C SER A 209 2.15 15.60 -11.59
N VAL A 210 1.89 14.77 -10.59
CA VAL A 210 1.10 13.54 -10.72
C VAL A 210 -0.41 13.83 -10.70
N THR A 211 -0.82 14.94 -10.09
CA THR A 211 -2.23 15.34 -9.91
C THR A 211 -2.73 16.37 -10.92
N SER A 212 -2.18 16.43 -12.12
CA SER A 212 -2.78 17.22 -13.22
C SER A 212 -4.19 16.74 -13.61
N SER A 213 -4.71 15.71 -12.94
CA SER A 213 -6.11 15.31 -12.90
C SER A 213 -6.63 15.43 -11.45
N PRO A 214 -7.81 15.95 -11.19
CA PRO A 214 -8.31 16.28 -9.85
C PRO A 214 -8.65 15.04 -9.01
N LEU A 215 -8.12 14.95 -7.81
CA LEU A 215 -8.30 13.87 -6.81
C LEU A 215 -8.55 14.39 -5.36
N PRO A 216 -9.41 13.83 -4.52
CA PRO A 216 -10.02 14.32 -3.28
C PRO A 216 -9.65 13.76 -1.90
N PRO A 217 -10.25 14.25 -0.75
CA PRO A 217 -9.72 14.14 0.58
C PRO A 217 -10.03 12.83 1.32
N ALA A 218 -9.13 12.34 2.07
CA ALA A 218 -9.21 11.69 3.37
C ALA A 218 -7.82 11.27 3.83
N PHE A 219 -7.07 12.16 4.42
CA PHE A 219 -5.89 11.79 5.18
C PHE A 219 -6.02 12.25 6.63
N SER A 220 -7.05 11.76 7.30
CA SER A 220 -7.11 11.70 8.77
C SER A 220 -6.57 10.36 9.29
N SER A 221 -6.13 9.47 8.40
CA SER A 221 -5.62 8.14 8.75
C SER A 221 -4.18 7.96 8.25
N ALA A 222 -3.31 7.51 9.14
CA ALA A 222 -1.95 7.15 8.80
C ALA A 222 -1.93 5.90 7.90
N GLY A 223 -1.39 5.99 6.71
CA GLY A 223 -1.21 4.87 5.79
C GLY A 223 0.18 4.27 5.89
N PHE A 224 0.27 2.97 6.06
CA PHE A 224 1.52 2.24 6.15
C PHE A 224 1.62 1.26 4.98
N ALA A 225 2.56 1.46 4.07
CA ALA A 225 2.85 0.52 3.00
C ALA A 225 4.12 -0.26 3.34
N TYR A 226 4.00 -1.58 3.42
CA TYR A 226 5.13 -2.48 3.66
C TYR A 226 5.43 -3.30 2.41
N SER A 227 6.67 -3.27 1.97
CA SER A 227 7.21 -4.21 0.99
C SER A 227 8.28 -5.07 1.67
N PRO A 228 8.20 -6.40 1.64
CA PRO A 228 9.21 -7.27 2.24
C PRO A 228 10.55 -7.26 1.50
N CYS A 229 10.62 -6.64 0.33
CA CYS A 229 11.86 -6.50 -0.41
C CYS A 229 12.71 -5.40 0.23
N CYS A 230 13.77 -5.82 0.88
CA CYS A 230 14.78 -5.00 1.55
C CYS A 230 15.26 -3.82 0.68
N ARG A 231 15.07 -2.62 1.11
CA ARG A 231 15.99 -1.47 1.15
C ARG A 231 15.34 -0.12 1.32
N CYS A 232 14.03 -0.01 1.19
CA CYS A 232 13.36 1.28 1.40
C CYS A 232 12.14 1.09 2.30
N ALA A 233 12.36 1.14 3.61
CA ALA A 233 11.30 1.48 4.55
C ALA A 233 11.17 3.00 4.56
N THR A 234 10.55 3.57 3.54
CA THR A 234 10.16 4.98 3.53
C THR A 234 8.72 5.07 4.01
N PHE A 235 8.53 5.69 5.14
CA PHE A 235 7.25 5.80 5.83
C PHE A 235 6.84 7.25 6.00
N PRO A 236 5.75 7.67 5.42
CA PRO A 236 5.05 8.83 5.94
C PRO A 236 3.96 8.40 6.92
N LEU A 237 4.21 8.54 8.20
CA LEU A 237 3.16 8.63 9.20
C LEU A 237 2.60 10.06 9.16
N TRP A 238 1.43 10.22 8.58
CA TRP A 238 0.67 11.45 8.68
C TRP A 238 -0.13 11.43 9.98
N CYS A 239 0.34 12.20 10.94
CA CYS A 239 -0.31 12.40 12.22
C CYS A 239 -0.91 13.80 12.25
N GLN A 240 -2.21 13.92 12.06
CA GLN A 240 -2.93 15.14 12.38
C GLN A 240 -3.68 14.91 13.69
N GLN A 241 -3.17 15.49 14.79
CA GLN A 241 -4.00 15.69 15.97
C GLN A 241 -5.02 16.76 15.60
N ALA A 242 -6.28 16.38 15.56
CA ALA A 242 -7.39 17.32 15.53
C ALA A 242 -7.55 17.92 16.95
N ASN A 243 -7.43 19.24 17.05
CA ASN A 243 -8.00 20.01 18.16
C ASN A 243 -9.49 20.13 17.97
#